data_bf9ecfcfb18d96d9a779fe58f8e35493
#
_entry.id   bf9ecfcfb18d96d9a779fe58f8e35493
#
_cell.length_a   1.000
_cell.length_b   1.000
_cell.length_c   1.000
_cell.angle_alpha   90.00
_cell.angle_beta   90.00
_cell.angle_gamma   90.00
#
_symmetry.space_group_name_H-M   'P 1'
#
loop_
_entity.id
_entity.type
_entity.pdbx_description
1 polymer ?
#
loop_
_entity_poly.entity_id
_entity_poly.type
_entity_poly.pdbx_seq_one_letter_code
_entity_poly.pdbx_strand_id
1 'polypeptide(L)'
;MFKIRISDAKLLRDAVTAISTLIDEGTFVIGTEGIKLRAMDPSRVAMVDFTMQKTAFDEYVSDQETKVCLNLGELLKLLKRAGKDEAVELYLDETTGQFVMTVKGKYIRTFRMPTLEATEE
;
A
#
# COMPACT_ATOMS: atom_id res chain seq x y z
N MET A 1 -5.06 -5.00 -12.83
CA MET A 1 -4.92 -5.98 -11.75
C MET A 1 -3.47 -6.05 -11.27
N PHE A 2 -3.27 -6.17 -9.97
CA PHE A 2 -1.93 -6.34 -9.43
C PHE A 2 -1.93 -7.34 -8.29
N LYS A 3 -0.79 -7.95 -8.07
CA LYS A 3 -0.56 -8.81 -6.93
C LYS A 3 0.90 -8.64 -6.51
N ILE A 4 1.11 -8.30 -5.26
CA ILE A 4 2.43 -7.95 -4.74
C ILE A 4 2.67 -8.74 -3.47
N ARG A 5 3.88 -9.30 -3.34
CA ARG A 5 4.27 -9.99 -2.11
C ARG A 5 5.59 -9.43 -1.61
N ILE A 6 5.66 -9.20 -0.32
CA ILE A 6 6.86 -8.74 0.34
C ILE A 6 7.09 -9.59 1.60
N SER A 7 8.28 -10.15 1.72
CA SER A 7 8.61 -10.99 2.86
C SER A 7 9.02 -10.19 4.10
N ASP A 8 9.39 -8.94 3.92
CA ASP A 8 9.74 -8.05 5.03
C ASP A 8 8.78 -6.86 5.03
N ALA A 9 7.69 -7.02 5.75
CA ALA A 9 6.68 -5.97 5.83
C ALA A 9 7.17 -4.72 6.55
N LYS A 10 8.29 -4.81 7.29
CA LYS A 10 8.85 -3.66 7.99
C LYS A 10 9.20 -2.53 7.04
N LEU A 11 9.74 -2.87 5.86
CA LEU A 11 10.13 -1.86 4.88
C LEU A 11 8.90 -1.04 4.44
N LEU A 12 7.82 -1.71 4.11
CA LEU A 12 6.58 -1.03 3.71
C LEU A 12 5.95 -0.30 4.89
N ARG A 13 5.95 -0.92 6.06
CA ARG A 13 5.39 -0.32 7.27
C ARG A 13 6.11 0.98 7.65
N ASP A 14 7.43 0.98 7.57
CA ASP A 14 8.22 2.17 7.90
C ASP A 14 7.94 3.30 6.90
N ALA A 15 7.80 2.96 5.62
CA ALA A 15 7.46 3.94 4.59
C ALA A 15 6.08 4.55 4.84
N VAL A 16 5.09 3.73 5.12
CA VAL A 16 3.73 4.22 5.38
C VAL A 16 3.68 5.03 6.67
N THR A 17 4.47 4.64 7.68
CA THR A 17 4.55 5.40 8.92
C THR A 17 5.02 6.81 8.65
N ALA A 18 6.08 6.97 7.86
CA ALA A 18 6.62 8.28 7.54
C ALA A 18 5.60 9.14 6.76
N ILE A 19 4.92 8.53 5.80
CA ILE A 19 3.93 9.26 4.98
C ILE A 19 2.72 9.66 5.82
N SER A 20 2.26 8.77 6.69
CA SER A 20 1.05 9.03 7.48
C SER A 20 1.20 10.14 8.50
N THR A 21 2.44 10.55 8.82
CA THR A 21 2.65 11.70 9.70
C THR A 21 2.31 13.01 9.00
N LEU A 22 2.27 13.00 7.68
CA LEU A 22 2.06 14.23 6.90
C LEU A 22 0.70 14.28 6.23
N ILE A 23 0.17 13.13 5.80
CA ILE A 23 -1.11 13.08 5.09
C ILE A 23 -1.97 11.93 5.63
N ASP A 24 -3.28 12.12 5.60
CA ASP A 24 -4.23 11.12 6.11
C ASP A 24 -4.63 10.11 5.04
N GLU A 25 -4.76 10.57 3.81
CA GLU A 25 -5.19 9.76 2.68
C GLU A 25 -4.23 9.97 1.52
N GLY A 26 -3.98 8.92 0.77
CA GLY A 26 -3.12 9.03 -0.40
C GLY A 26 -3.52 8.08 -1.49
N THR A 27 -3.24 8.47 -2.73
CA THR A 27 -3.48 7.63 -3.89
C THR A 27 -2.17 6.99 -4.32
N PHE A 28 -2.13 5.67 -4.21
CA PHE A 28 -1.00 4.90 -4.70
C PHE A 28 -1.22 4.59 -6.17
N VAL A 29 -0.20 4.82 -6.97
CA VAL A 29 -0.19 4.44 -8.37
C VAL A 29 0.66 3.19 -8.49
N ILE A 30 0.01 2.06 -8.74
CA ILE A 30 0.68 0.76 -8.83
C ILE A 30 0.86 0.45 -10.31
N GLY A 31 2.06 0.69 -10.78
CA GLY A 31 2.40 0.52 -12.18
C GLY A 31 3.25 -0.73 -12.41
N THR A 32 3.70 -0.89 -13.66
CA THR A 32 4.49 -2.07 -14.03
C THR A 32 5.90 -2.06 -13.44
N GLU A 33 6.40 -0.89 -13.04
CA GLU A 33 7.77 -0.76 -12.52
C GLU A 33 7.83 -0.55 -11.03
N GLY A 34 6.71 -0.32 -10.37
CA GLY A 34 6.69 -0.12 -8.95
C GLY A 34 5.49 0.68 -8.47
N ILE A 35 5.54 1.07 -7.22
CA ILE A 35 4.48 1.81 -6.56
C ILE A 35 4.94 3.24 -6.34
N LYS A 36 4.08 4.20 -6.66
CA LYS A 36 4.34 5.62 -6.45
C LYS A 36 3.20 6.25 -5.68
N LEU A 37 3.54 7.24 -4.88
CA LEU A 37 2.57 8.09 -4.22
C LEU A 37 3.13 9.50 -4.22
N ARG A 38 2.32 10.45 -4.68
CA ARG A 38 2.67 11.86 -4.61
C ARG A 38 1.48 12.60 -4.02
N ALA A 39 1.71 13.32 -2.95
CA ALA A 39 0.64 14.05 -2.29
C ALA A 39 1.21 15.27 -1.59
N MET A 40 0.38 16.27 -1.45
CA MET A 40 0.74 17.50 -0.73
C MET A 40 0.08 17.44 0.64
N ASP A 41 0.80 17.86 1.67
CA ASP A 41 0.20 17.90 2.99
C ASP A 41 -0.93 18.96 3.03
N PRO A 42 -1.85 18.88 4.01
CA PRO A 42 -2.98 19.81 4.05
C PRO A 42 -2.59 21.26 4.15
N SER A 43 -1.42 21.58 4.71
CA SER A 43 -0.96 22.95 4.84
C SER A 43 -0.35 23.51 3.56
N ARG A 44 -0.11 22.62 2.58
CA ARG A 44 0.51 22.95 1.29
C ARG A 44 1.95 23.46 1.40
N VAL A 45 2.60 23.17 2.53
CA VAL A 45 3.99 23.56 2.75
C VAL A 45 4.94 22.49 2.26
N ALA A 46 4.57 21.23 2.37
CA ALA A 46 5.41 20.10 2.00
C ALA A 46 4.70 19.19 1.03
N MET A 47 5.47 18.58 0.12
CA MET A 47 4.98 17.56 -0.79
C MET A 47 5.67 16.25 -0.45
N VAL A 48 4.87 15.18 -0.38
CA VAL A 48 5.40 13.83 -0.21
C VAL A 48 5.49 13.19 -1.59
N ASP A 49 6.68 12.70 -1.90
CA ASP A 49 6.94 11.98 -3.15
C ASP A 49 7.60 10.66 -2.77
N PHE A 50 6.85 9.59 -2.87
CA PHE A 50 7.28 8.26 -2.46
C PHE A 50 7.30 7.33 -3.67
N THR A 51 8.39 6.58 -3.81
CA THR A 51 8.52 5.59 -4.86
C THR A 51 9.14 4.33 -4.29
N MET A 52 8.56 3.18 -4.61
CA MET A 52 9.09 1.89 -4.22
C MET A 52 9.14 1.02 -5.47
N GLN A 53 10.35 0.71 -5.91
CA GLN A 53 10.55 -0.04 -7.14
C GLN A 53 10.14 -1.50 -6.97
N LYS A 54 9.75 -2.13 -8.08
CA LYS A 54 9.30 -3.53 -8.05
C LYS A 54 10.33 -4.48 -7.48
N THR A 55 11.61 -4.12 -7.58
CA THR A 55 12.70 -4.95 -7.06
C THR A 55 12.74 -4.99 -5.53
N ALA A 56 12.01 -4.11 -4.87
CA ALA A 56 11.89 -4.13 -3.40
C ALA A 56 10.95 -5.23 -2.91
N PHE A 57 10.20 -5.85 -3.82
CA PHE A 57 9.23 -6.89 -3.48
C PHE A 57 9.74 -8.25 -3.93
N ASP A 58 9.30 -9.31 -3.23
CA ASP A 58 9.65 -10.68 -3.62
C ASP A 58 8.90 -11.12 -4.86
N GLU A 59 7.67 -10.65 -4.99
CA GLU A 59 6.85 -10.91 -6.16
C GLU A 59 6.08 -9.65 -6.49
N TYR A 60 6.10 -9.26 -7.75
CA TYR A 60 5.42 -8.06 -8.19
C TYR A 60 4.83 -8.31 -9.56
N VAL A 61 3.51 -8.40 -9.61
CA VAL A 61 2.77 -8.59 -10.85
C VAL A 61 1.80 -7.43 -11.02
N SER A 62 1.91 -6.73 -12.12
CA SER A 62 0.99 -5.64 -12.47
C SER A 62 0.90 -5.58 -13.97
N ASP A 63 -0.28 -5.82 -14.50
CA ASP A 63 -0.51 -5.83 -15.95
C ASP A 63 -0.89 -4.46 -16.50
N GLN A 64 -1.24 -3.53 -15.62
CA GLN A 64 -1.58 -2.17 -16.02
C GLN A 64 -1.46 -1.26 -14.80
N GLU A 65 -1.41 0.04 -15.07
CA GLU A 65 -1.38 1.02 -14.01
C GLU A 65 -2.72 1.05 -13.28
N THR A 66 -2.67 0.92 -11.96
CA THR A 66 -3.86 0.92 -11.11
C THR A 66 -3.71 1.98 -10.03
N LYS A 67 -4.72 2.79 -9.84
CA LYS A 67 -4.74 3.82 -8.79
C LYS A 67 -5.60 3.33 -7.65
N VAL A 68 -5.04 3.38 -6.44
CA VAL A 68 -5.73 2.94 -5.23
C VAL A 68 -5.59 4.02 -4.18
N CYS A 69 -6.69 4.63 -3.80
CA CYS A 69 -6.70 5.64 -2.75
C CYS A 69 -7.07 4.98 -1.42
N LEU A 70 -6.22 5.16 -0.42
CA LEU A 70 -6.36 4.51 0.87
C LEU A 70 -6.20 5.50 2.01
N ASN A 71 -6.88 5.21 3.12
CA ASN A 71 -6.63 5.89 4.37
C ASN A 71 -5.33 5.34 4.95
N LEU A 72 -4.33 6.19 5.07
CA LEU A 72 -2.98 5.75 5.46
C LEU A 72 -2.91 5.28 6.90
N GLY A 73 -3.68 5.87 7.80
CA GLY A 73 -3.75 5.41 9.18
C GLY A 73 -4.30 4.00 9.30
N GLU A 74 -5.35 3.71 8.53
CA GLU A 74 -5.93 2.38 8.52
C GLU A 74 -4.98 1.35 7.89
N LEU A 75 -4.32 1.75 6.80
CA LEU A 75 -3.33 0.89 6.16
C LEU A 75 -2.20 0.56 7.12
N LEU A 76 -1.72 1.57 7.87
CA LEU A 76 -0.66 1.36 8.84
C LEU A 76 -1.08 0.38 9.93
N LYS A 77 -2.33 0.48 10.40
CA LYS A 77 -2.83 -0.46 11.40
C LYS A 77 -2.79 -1.89 10.89
N LEU A 78 -3.13 -2.10 9.63
CA LEU A 78 -3.07 -3.43 9.04
C LEU A 78 -1.63 -3.92 8.91
N LEU A 79 -0.73 -3.05 8.48
CA LEU A 79 0.68 -3.42 8.31
C LEU A 79 1.33 -3.78 9.65
N LYS A 80 0.89 -3.19 10.74
CA LYS A 80 1.39 -3.51 12.07
C LYS A 80 0.96 -4.89 12.56
N ARG A 81 -0.02 -5.50 11.90
CA ARG A 81 -0.47 -6.85 12.25
C ARG A 81 0.43 -7.93 11.66
N ALA A 82 1.26 -7.58 10.69
CA ALA A 82 2.24 -8.51 10.15
C ALA A 82 3.42 -8.58 11.11
N GLY A 83 3.74 -9.78 11.55
CA GLY A 83 4.86 -10.00 12.46
C GLY A 83 6.16 -10.16 11.70
N LYS A 84 7.23 -10.27 12.48
CA LYS A 84 8.54 -10.61 11.95
C LYS A 84 8.44 -12.01 11.34
N ASP A 85 9.09 -12.22 10.22
CA ASP A 85 9.11 -13.49 9.49
C ASP A 85 7.78 -13.87 8.85
N GLU A 86 6.86 -12.92 8.73
CA GLU A 86 5.61 -13.15 8.01
C GLU A 86 5.63 -12.38 6.69
N ALA A 87 5.18 -13.05 5.64
CA ALA A 87 5.06 -12.43 4.33
C ALA A 87 3.70 -11.76 4.18
N VAL A 88 3.66 -10.68 3.43
CA VAL A 88 2.44 -9.93 3.16
C VAL A 88 2.18 -9.92 1.67
N GLU A 89 0.95 -10.27 1.29
CA GLU A 89 0.49 -10.15 -0.09
C GLU A 89 -0.57 -9.07 -0.17
N LEU A 90 -0.49 -8.27 -1.21
CA LEU A 90 -1.40 -7.14 -1.43
C LEU A 90 -2.04 -7.29 -2.80
N TYR A 91 -3.35 -7.10 -2.86
CA TYR A 91 -4.05 -7.06 -4.13
C TYR A 91 -5.36 -6.28 -3.99
N LEU A 92 -5.95 -5.94 -5.13
CA LEU A 92 -7.24 -5.26 -5.18
C LEU A 92 -8.29 -6.27 -5.62
N ASP A 93 -9.35 -6.39 -4.82
CA ASP A 93 -10.50 -7.20 -5.21
C ASP A 93 -11.39 -6.33 -6.10
N GLU A 94 -11.30 -6.55 -7.40
CA GLU A 94 -12.01 -5.70 -8.36
C GLU A 94 -13.52 -5.88 -8.30
N THR A 95 -14.00 -7.01 -7.76
CA THR A 95 -15.42 -7.26 -7.61
C THR A 95 -16.03 -6.38 -6.53
N THR A 96 -15.33 -6.24 -5.39
CA THR A 96 -15.84 -5.46 -4.26
C THR A 96 -15.23 -4.07 -4.16
N GLY A 97 -14.16 -3.81 -4.89
CA GLY A 97 -13.41 -2.56 -4.78
C GLY A 97 -12.56 -2.45 -3.53
N GLN A 98 -12.38 -3.56 -2.81
CA GLN A 98 -11.62 -3.53 -1.57
C GLN A 98 -10.14 -3.83 -1.79
N PHE A 99 -9.32 -3.17 -1.00
CA PHE A 99 -7.89 -3.47 -0.93
C PHE A 99 -7.70 -4.61 0.06
N VAL A 100 -6.99 -5.66 -0.36
CA VAL A 100 -6.85 -6.87 0.42
C VAL A 100 -5.40 -7.10 0.79
N MET A 101 -5.18 -7.38 2.08
CA MET A 101 -3.87 -7.74 2.59
C MET A 101 -3.96 -9.12 3.22
N THR A 102 -3.13 -10.05 2.74
CA THR A 102 -3.03 -11.39 3.30
C THR A 102 -1.68 -11.53 3.99
N VAL A 103 -1.71 -11.93 5.25
CA VAL A 103 -0.48 -12.17 6.03
C VAL A 103 -0.28 -13.67 6.12
N LYS A 104 0.88 -14.12 5.65
CA LYS A 104 1.23 -15.55 5.60
C LYS A 104 2.35 -15.86 6.59
N GLY A 105 2.00 -16.57 7.64
CA GLY A 105 2.92 -17.10 8.63
C GLY A 105 2.45 -18.49 9.00
N LYS A 106 2.47 -18.82 10.28
CA LYS A 106 1.88 -20.09 10.76
C LYS A 106 0.39 -20.14 10.45
N TYR A 107 -0.25 -18.99 10.46
CA TYR A 107 -1.65 -18.85 10.11
C TYR A 107 -1.74 -17.90 8.92
N ILE A 108 -2.77 -18.11 8.10
CA ILE A 108 -3.06 -17.19 7.01
C ILE A 108 -4.20 -16.30 7.47
N ARG A 109 -3.96 -14.98 7.47
CA ARG A 109 -4.96 -14.00 7.90
C ARG A 109 -5.19 -13.03 6.75
N THR A 110 -6.45 -12.76 6.47
CA THR A 110 -6.81 -11.85 5.40
C THR A 110 -7.53 -10.64 5.97
N PHE A 111 -7.05 -9.47 5.64
CA PHE A 111 -7.64 -8.20 6.03
C PHE A 111 -8.14 -7.47 4.81
N ARG A 112 -9.31 -6.88 4.90
CA ARG A 112 -9.91 -6.12 3.81
C ARG A 112 -10.20 -4.72 4.30
N MET A 113 -9.93 -3.73 3.43
CA MET A 113 -10.28 -2.36 3.75
C MET A 113 -10.87 -1.70 2.51
N PRO A 114 -11.79 -0.75 2.72
CA PRO A 114 -12.37 -0.05 1.58
C PRO A 114 -11.35 0.85 0.92
N THR A 115 -11.48 1.00 -0.39
CA THR A 115 -10.73 2.02 -1.10
C THR A 115 -11.56 3.30 -1.10
N LEU A 116 -10.86 4.43 -1.11
CA LEU A 116 -11.48 5.73 -1.14
C LEU A 116 -11.56 6.22 -2.58
N GLU A 117 -12.42 7.20 -2.81
CA GLU A 117 -12.52 7.80 -4.11
C GLU A 117 -11.29 8.67 -4.34
N ALA A 118 -10.58 8.42 -5.43
CA ALA A 118 -9.36 9.17 -5.72
C ALA A 118 -9.70 10.59 -6.12
N THR A 119 -9.02 11.55 -5.49
CA THR A 119 -9.12 12.95 -5.88
C THR A 119 -7.95 13.25 -6.81
N GLU A 120 -8.24 13.92 -7.90
CA GLU A 120 -7.18 14.34 -8.82
C GLU A 120 -6.54 15.63 -8.32
N GLU A 121 -5.24 15.66 -8.40
CA GLU A 121 -4.46 16.84 -8.06
C GLU A 121 -3.97 17.52 -9.34
#